data_248b33b252b015012fe6503b0510894d
#
_entry.id   248b33b252b015012fe6503b0510894d
#
_cell.length_a   1.000
_cell.length_b   1.000
_cell.length_c   1.000
_cell.angle_alpha   90.00
_cell.angle_beta   90.00
_cell.angle_gamma   90.00
#
_symmetry.space_group_name_H-M   'P 1'
#
loop_
_entity.id
_entity.type
_entity.pdbx_description
1 polymer ?
#
loop_
_entity_poly.entity_id
_entity_poly.type
_entity_poly.pdbx_seq_one_letter_code
_entity_poly.pdbx_strand_id
1 'polypeptide(L)'
;MKVNKEKTVVSYVRGVKYLGYSFYVQKGKCKLMVHPKSKLKMKARLKLLNSRSNGWGYAKRKQKLKEYIIGWIGYYHLAEMQHFLVKTDEWLRRRIRMCIWKAWKNVKTKVTNLIKSGIKKGKAYEWGNTRKSYWRIADSFILHRAITKENLRKAGYVTLMGEYLE
;
A
#
# COMPACT_ATOMS: atom_id res chain seq x y z
N MET A 1 -30.32 26.74 -19.26
CA MET A 1 -29.47 25.53 -19.20
C MET A 1 -30.39 24.33 -19.05
N LYS A 2 -30.42 23.33 -19.99
CA LYS A 2 -31.28 22.13 -19.85
C LYS A 2 -30.55 21.11 -19.01
N VAL A 3 -31.15 20.71 -17.89
CA VAL A 3 -30.60 19.67 -17.00
C VAL A 3 -30.84 18.30 -17.65
N ASN A 4 -29.79 17.48 -17.75
CA ASN A 4 -29.92 16.11 -18.26
C ASN A 4 -30.60 15.24 -17.21
N LYS A 5 -31.89 14.93 -17.42
CA LYS A 5 -32.74 14.16 -16.49
C LYS A 5 -32.21 12.75 -16.23
N GLU A 6 -31.55 12.10 -17.21
CA GLU A 6 -30.99 10.75 -17.06
C GLU A 6 -29.74 10.69 -16.16
N LYS A 7 -29.00 11.80 -16.07
CA LYS A 7 -27.77 11.90 -15.25
C LYS A 7 -27.97 12.62 -13.93
N THR A 8 -29.14 13.23 -13.71
CA THR A 8 -29.46 13.97 -12.48
C THR A 8 -30.11 13.01 -11.50
N VAL A 9 -29.43 12.74 -10.40
CA VAL A 9 -29.95 11.90 -9.31
C VAL A 9 -30.13 12.76 -8.07
N VAL A 10 -31.37 12.77 -7.56
CA VAL A 10 -31.68 13.32 -6.23
C VAL A 10 -31.73 12.13 -5.27
N SER A 11 -30.79 12.06 -4.33
CA SER A 11 -30.73 10.96 -3.37
C SER A 11 -30.29 11.46 -2.00
N TYR A 12 -30.56 10.64 -0.97
CA TYR A 12 -30.07 10.91 0.37
C TYR A 12 -28.53 10.97 0.37
N VAL A 13 -27.96 11.84 1.20
CA VAL A 13 -26.51 12.19 1.22
C VAL A 13 -25.59 10.96 1.24
N ARG A 14 -25.97 9.87 1.90
CA ARG A 14 -25.18 8.61 1.94
C ARG A 14 -25.14 7.85 0.61
N GLY A 15 -26.07 8.10 -0.31
CA GLY A 15 -26.12 7.47 -1.63
C GLY A 15 -25.34 8.21 -2.72
N VAL A 16 -24.96 9.45 -2.46
CA VAL A 16 -24.30 10.31 -3.46
C VAL A 16 -22.84 9.92 -3.64
N LYS A 17 -22.47 9.77 -4.92
CA LYS A 17 -21.07 9.69 -5.34
C LYS A 17 -20.76 10.88 -6.23
N TYR A 18 -19.83 11.71 -5.83
CA TYR A 18 -19.38 12.87 -6.60
C TYR A 18 -17.85 12.90 -6.71
N LEU A 19 -17.32 12.91 -7.92
CA LEU A 19 -15.87 12.93 -8.19
C LEU A 19 -15.05 11.87 -7.42
N GLY A 20 -15.65 10.73 -7.11
CA GLY A 20 -14.99 9.65 -6.35
C GLY A 20 -15.09 9.80 -4.83
N TYR A 21 -15.66 10.88 -4.33
CA TYR A 21 -16.04 11.07 -2.94
C TYR A 21 -17.43 10.49 -2.67
N SER A 22 -17.69 10.25 -1.41
CA SER A 22 -19.01 10.00 -0.81
C SER A 22 -19.16 10.87 0.43
N PHE A 23 -20.36 10.94 0.95
CA PHE A 23 -20.70 11.76 2.10
C PHE A 23 -21.26 10.90 3.20
N TYR A 24 -21.07 11.31 4.44
CA TYR A 24 -21.70 10.71 5.60
C TYR A 24 -21.99 11.78 6.65
N VAL A 25 -22.97 11.52 7.50
CA VAL A 25 -23.34 12.43 8.58
C VAL A 25 -22.80 11.88 9.90
N GLN A 26 -22.07 12.68 10.64
CA GLN A 26 -21.57 12.40 11.97
C GLN A 26 -21.85 13.57 12.90
N LYS A 27 -22.57 13.34 13.99
CA LYS A 27 -22.96 14.38 14.95
C LYS A 27 -23.61 15.61 14.28
N GLY A 28 -24.56 15.38 13.35
CA GLY A 28 -25.26 16.42 12.60
C GLY A 28 -24.42 17.15 11.51
N LYS A 29 -23.14 16.85 11.38
CA LYS A 29 -22.26 17.45 10.35
C LYS A 29 -22.05 16.50 9.18
N CYS A 30 -22.16 17.02 7.95
CA CYS A 30 -21.83 16.29 6.74
C CYS A 30 -20.31 16.25 6.57
N LYS A 31 -19.74 15.05 6.40
CA LYS A 31 -18.31 14.83 6.22
C LYS A 31 -18.04 14.11 4.91
N LEU A 32 -16.85 14.35 4.37
CA LEU A 32 -16.35 13.71 3.14
C LEU A 32 -15.63 12.40 3.45
N MET A 33 -15.89 11.40 2.65
CA MET A 33 -15.15 10.14 2.66
C MET A 33 -14.82 9.71 1.23
N VAL A 34 -13.80 8.90 1.06
CA VAL A 34 -13.50 8.29 -0.24
C VAL A 34 -14.51 7.19 -0.55
N HIS A 35 -15.11 7.25 -1.74
CA HIS A 35 -16.08 6.25 -2.17
C HIS A 35 -15.47 4.84 -2.22
N PRO A 36 -16.19 3.77 -1.81
CA PRO A 36 -15.65 2.39 -1.80
C PRO A 36 -15.06 1.94 -3.14
N LYS A 37 -15.70 2.27 -4.27
CA LYS A 37 -15.16 1.96 -5.61
C LYS A 37 -13.81 2.64 -5.87
N SER A 38 -13.58 3.86 -5.36
CA SER A 38 -12.29 4.57 -5.48
C SER A 38 -11.21 3.90 -4.63
N LYS A 39 -11.55 3.45 -3.42
CA LYS A 39 -10.64 2.65 -2.56
C LYS A 39 -10.24 1.33 -3.22
N LEU A 40 -11.18 0.63 -3.86
CA LEU A 40 -10.90 -0.61 -4.60
C LEU A 40 -9.99 -0.37 -5.81
N LYS A 41 -10.26 0.68 -6.60
CA LYS A 41 -9.40 1.07 -7.74
C LYS A 41 -7.97 1.37 -7.30
N MET A 42 -7.81 2.11 -6.20
CA MET A 42 -6.50 2.40 -5.60
C MET A 42 -5.77 1.11 -5.23
N LYS A 43 -6.40 0.21 -4.46
CA LYS A 43 -5.79 -1.07 -4.07
C LYS A 43 -5.42 -1.92 -5.29
N ALA A 44 -6.26 -1.96 -6.32
CA ALA A 44 -5.96 -2.67 -7.57
C ALA A 44 -4.73 -2.07 -8.26
N ARG A 45 -4.62 -0.74 -8.34
CA ARG A 45 -3.46 -0.07 -8.92
C ARG A 45 -2.18 -0.31 -8.13
N LEU A 46 -2.23 -0.17 -6.80
CA LEU A 46 -1.09 -0.50 -5.92
C LEU A 46 -0.67 -1.97 -6.06
N LYS A 47 -1.62 -2.90 -6.27
CA LYS A 47 -1.35 -4.31 -6.52
C LYS A 47 -0.57 -4.50 -7.83
N LEU A 48 -0.93 -3.81 -8.89
CA LEU A 48 -0.22 -3.85 -10.17
C LEU A 48 1.20 -3.27 -10.04
N LEU A 49 1.34 -2.08 -9.45
CA LEU A 49 2.64 -1.43 -9.23
C LEU A 49 3.59 -2.28 -8.39
N ASN A 50 3.06 -3.03 -7.41
CA ASN A 50 3.78 -3.98 -6.57
C ASN A 50 3.58 -5.44 -7.00
N SER A 51 3.44 -5.70 -8.28
CA SER A 51 3.50 -7.06 -8.79
C SER A 51 4.93 -7.59 -8.72
N ARG A 52 5.08 -8.83 -8.24
CA ARG A 52 6.37 -9.53 -8.23
C ARG A 52 6.83 -9.95 -9.63
N SER A 53 5.94 -9.87 -10.61
CA SER A 53 6.15 -10.36 -11.98
C SER A 53 6.32 -9.24 -13.01
N ASN A 54 6.32 -7.97 -12.59
CA ASN A 54 6.44 -6.83 -13.51
C ASN A 54 7.88 -6.54 -13.99
N GLY A 55 8.88 -7.32 -13.57
CA GLY A 55 10.26 -7.14 -13.99
C GLY A 55 10.97 -5.88 -13.47
N TRP A 56 10.29 -5.06 -12.67
CA TRP A 56 10.86 -3.78 -12.22
C TRP A 56 11.88 -3.96 -11.10
N GLY A 57 13.00 -3.24 -11.23
CA GLY A 57 13.97 -3.06 -10.14
C GLY A 57 13.41 -2.18 -9.01
N TYR A 58 14.19 -2.09 -7.92
CA TYR A 58 13.79 -1.32 -6.73
C TYR A 58 13.54 0.16 -7.02
N ALA A 59 14.43 0.81 -7.80
CA ALA A 59 14.35 2.24 -8.11
C ALA A 59 13.05 2.57 -8.86
N LYS A 60 12.78 1.89 -9.97
CA LYS A 60 11.57 2.10 -10.78
C LYS A 60 10.29 1.84 -9.97
N ARG A 61 10.27 0.78 -9.14
CA ARG A 61 9.12 0.46 -8.30
C ARG A 61 8.85 1.56 -7.27
N LYS A 62 9.90 2.05 -6.57
CA LYS A 62 9.78 3.15 -5.60
C LYS A 62 9.23 4.41 -6.26
N GLN A 63 9.80 4.79 -7.39
CA GLN A 63 9.38 5.97 -8.12
C GLN A 63 7.90 5.89 -8.52
N LYS A 64 7.49 4.79 -9.16
CA LYS A 64 6.09 4.59 -9.60
C LYS A 64 5.10 4.54 -8.45
N LEU A 65 5.50 3.99 -7.29
CA LEU A 65 4.69 4.02 -6.07
C LEU A 65 4.57 5.45 -5.54
N LYS A 66 5.68 6.17 -5.43
CA LYS A 66 5.72 7.56 -4.95
C LYS A 66 4.81 8.44 -5.80
N GLU A 67 5.00 8.46 -7.12
CA GLU A 67 4.17 9.23 -8.06
C GLU A 67 2.68 8.96 -7.88
N TYR A 68 2.31 7.68 -7.78
CA TYR A 68 0.91 7.29 -7.63
C TYR A 68 0.33 7.65 -6.25
N ILE A 69 1.08 7.44 -5.17
CA ILE A 69 0.62 7.73 -3.80
C ILE A 69 0.41 9.22 -3.62
N ILE A 70 1.39 10.06 -4.00
CA ILE A 70 1.29 11.53 -3.90
C ILE A 70 0.09 12.03 -4.70
N GLY A 71 -0.05 11.63 -5.96
CA GLY A 71 -1.17 12.08 -6.79
C GLY A 71 -2.54 11.65 -6.25
N TRP A 72 -2.65 10.42 -5.70
CA TRP A 72 -3.90 9.93 -5.14
C TRP A 72 -4.25 10.60 -3.81
N ILE A 73 -3.29 10.77 -2.92
CA ILE A 73 -3.48 11.46 -1.63
C ILE A 73 -3.82 12.93 -1.87
N GLY A 74 -3.07 13.62 -2.74
CA GLY A 74 -3.35 15.03 -3.08
C GLY A 74 -4.77 15.23 -3.63
N TYR A 75 -5.30 14.28 -4.41
CA TYR A 75 -6.67 14.37 -4.90
C TYR A 75 -7.72 14.13 -3.80
N TYR A 76 -7.47 13.20 -2.87
CA TYR A 76 -8.44 12.79 -1.84
C TYR A 76 -8.15 13.35 -0.43
N HIS A 77 -7.23 14.31 -0.28
CA HIS A 77 -6.79 14.78 1.04
C HIS A 77 -7.92 15.37 1.90
N LEU A 78 -8.99 15.92 1.28
CA LEU A 78 -10.16 16.46 1.99
C LEU A 78 -11.02 15.36 2.67
N ALA A 79 -10.84 14.11 2.30
CA ALA A 79 -11.66 13.01 2.85
C ALA A 79 -11.07 12.47 4.15
N GLU A 80 -11.92 12.19 5.12
CA GLU A 80 -11.51 11.42 6.30
C GLU A 80 -11.23 9.96 5.92
N MET A 81 -9.95 9.55 5.97
CA MET A 81 -9.54 8.23 5.52
C MET A 81 -8.40 7.58 6.31
N GLN A 82 -8.01 8.15 7.45
CA GLN A 82 -6.85 7.70 8.24
C GLN A 82 -6.83 6.20 8.50
N HIS A 83 -7.93 5.63 9.01
CA HIS A 83 -8.03 4.20 9.30
C HIS A 83 -7.83 3.33 8.04
N PHE A 84 -8.38 3.77 6.90
CA PHE A 84 -8.19 3.09 5.62
C PHE A 84 -6.74 3.14 5.16
N LEU A 85 -6.07 4.29 5.32
CA LEU A 85 -4.66 4.47 4.94
C LEU A 85 -3.73 3.60 5.78
N VAL A 86 -3.90 3.58 7.10
CA VAL A 86 -3.11 2.73 8.01
C VAL A 86 -3.18 1.26 7.60
N LYS A 87 -4.40 0.72 7.41
CA LYS A 87 -4.60 -0.68 6.96
C LYS A 87 -4.03 -0.94 5.56
N THR A 88 -4.12 0.05 4.68
CA THR A 88 -3.58 -0.07 3.32
C THR A 88 -2.06 -0.03 3.33
N ASP A 89 -1.43 0.77 4.19
CA ASP A 89 0.02 0.79 4.39
C ASP A 89 0.56 -0.53 4.94
N GLU A 90 -0.13 -1.17 5.88
CA GLU A 90 0.25 -2.50 6.38
C GLU A 90 0.27 -3.53 5.26
N TRP A 91 -0.81 -3.57 4.49
CA TRP A 91 -0.92 -4.45 3.33
C TRP A 91 0.14 -4.13 2.26
N LEU A 92 0.40 -2.84 2.00
CA LEU A 92 1.41 -2.41 1.02
C LEU A 92 2.81 -2.81 1.45
N ARG A 93 3.18 -2.64 2.71
CA ARG A 93 4.48 -3.09 3.27
C ARG A 93 4.67 -4.59 3.09
N ARG A 94 3.64 -5.40 3.35
CA ARG A 94 3.69 -6.85 3.08
C ARG A 94 3.96 -7.14 1.60
N ARG A 95 3.33 -6.41 0.67
CA ARG A 95 3.59 -6.56 -0.77
C ARG A 95 5.00 -6.15 -1.15
N ILE A 96 5.53 -5.08 -0.59
CA ILE A 96 6.91 -4.63 -0.82
C ILE A 96 7.89 -5.70 -0.32
N ARG A 97 7.70 -6.24 0.89
CA ARG A 97 8.52 -7.36 1.42
C ARG A 97 8.49 -8.59 0.50
N MET A 98 7.32 -8.93 -0.03
CA MET A 98 7.17 -10.01 -1.00
C MET A 98 8.02 -9.80 -2.25
N CYS A 99 8.05 -8.58 -2.77
CA CYS A 99 8.86 -8.23 -3.95
C CYS A 99 10.36 -8.25 -3.63
N ILE A 100 10.77 -7.75 -2.47
CA ILE A 100 12.15 -7.79 -2.00
C ILE A 100 12.61 -9.23 -1.83
N TRP A 101 11.80 -10.07 -1.16
CA TRP A 101 12.11 -11.49 -0.97
C TRP A 101 12.26 -12.24 -2.29
N LYS A 102 11.41 -11.97 -3.28
CA LYS A 102 11.56 -12.53 -4.62
C LYS A 102 12.85 -12.07 -5.30
N ALA A 103 13.22 -10.80 -5.14
CA ALA A 103 14.44 -10.25 -5.72
C ALA A 103 15.73 -10.88 -5.14
N TRP A 104 15.67 -11.41 -3.91
CA TRP A 104 16.75 -12.21 -3.31
C TRP A 104 16.73 -13.66 -3.84
N LYS A 105 16.84 -13.83 -5.10
CA LYS A 105 16.58 -15.04 -5.90
C LYS A 105 16.98 -16.37 -5.23
N ASN A 106 18.25 -16.51 -4.83
CA ASN A 106 18.81 -17.75 -4.30
C ASN A 106 18.96 -17.73 -2.77
N VAL A 107 19.17 -18.89 -2.17
CA VAL A 107 19.32 -19.09 -0.72
C VAL A 107 20.47 -18.29 -0.17
N LYS A 108 21.64 -18.30 -0.82
CA LYS A 108 22.84 -17.57 -0.40
C LYS A 108 22.55 -16.07 -0.24
N THR A 109 21.93 -15.46 -1.24
CA THR A 109 21.54 -14.03 -1.19
C THR A 109 20.52 -13.74 -0.08
N LYS A 110 19.54 -14.62 0.12
CA LYS A 110 18.56 -14.47 1.21
C LYS A 110 19.24 -14.52 2.57
N VAL A 111 20.08 -15.50 2.81
CA VAL A 111 20.84 -15.68 4.07
C VAL A 111 21.72 -14.45 4.33
N THR A 112 22.50 -14.03 3.33
CA THR A 112 23.37 -12.88 3.45
C THR A 112 22.61 -11.59 3.80
N ASN A 113 21.47 -11.35 3.13
CA ASN A 113 20.66 -10.15 3.39
C ASN A 113 19.95 -10.22 4.75
N LEU A 114 19.51 -11.38 5.20
CA LEU A 114 18.97 -11.57 6.54
C LEU A 114 20.02 -11.28 7.62
N ILE A 115 21.24 -11.79 7.46
CA ILE A 115 22.35 -11.52 8.41
C ILE A 115 22.70 -10.02 8.43
N LYS A 116 22.81 -9.37 7.26
CA LYS A 116 23.02 -7.91 7.14
C LYS A 116 21.92 -7.10 7.83
N SER A 117 20.71 -7.65 7.90
CA SER A 117 19.58 -7.02 8.60
C SER A 117 19.52 -7.35 10.11
N GLY A 118 20.58 -7.95 10.69
CA GLY A 118 20.68 -8.25 12.10
C GLY A 118 20.01 -9.55 12.55
N ILE A 119 19.66 -10.45 11.64
CA ILE A 119 19.14 -11.79 11.98
C ILE A 119 20.30 -12.73 12.31
N LYS A 120 20.19 -13.47 13.41
CA LYS A 120 21.20 -14.47 13.83
C LYS A 120 21.41 -15.50 12.71
N LYS A 121 22.67 -15.91 12.50
CA LYS A 121 23.13 -16.80 11.40
C LYS A 121 22.30 -18.08 11.28
N GLY A 122 22.07 -18.81 12.38
CA GLY A 122 21.27 -20.03 12.36
C GLY A 122 19.83 -19.81 11.85
N LYS A 123 19.15 -18.76 12.37
CA LYS A 123 17.82 -18.38 11.89
C LYS A 123 17.81 -17.89 10.44
N ALA A 124 18.85 -17.20 9.99
CA ALA A 124 18.98 -16.76 8.61
C ALA A 124 19.08 -17.96 7.63
N TYR A 125 19.83 -19.02 8.00
CA TYR A 125 19.89 -20.26 7.22
C TYR A 125 18.56 -21.02 7.21
N GLU A 126 17.90 -21.17 8.36
CA GLU A 126 16.58 -21.79 8.48
C GLU A 126 15.56 -21.11 7.55
N TRP A 127 15.45 -19.81 7.64
CA TRP A 127 14.47 -19.07 6.85
C TRP A 127 14.88 -18.81 5.41
N GLY A 128 16.15 -18.73 5.10
CA GLY A 128 16.67 -18.65 3.73
C GLY A 128 16.30 -19.88 2.89
N ASN A 129 16.27 -21.06 3.52
CA ASN A 129 15.89 -22.34 2.90
C ASN A 129 14.38 -22.62 2.90
N THR A 130 13.55 -21.70 3.40
CA THR A 130 12.11 -21.95 3.49
C THR A 130 11.46 -22.21 2.14
N ARG A 131 10.53 -23.17 2.10
CA ARG A 131 9.68 -23.51 0.94
C ARG A 131 8.31 -22.80 0.97
N LYS A 132 8.06 -21.96 1.97
CA LYS A 132 6.79 -21.22 2.07
C LYS A 132 6.63 -20.25 0.90
N SER A 133 5.38 -20.02 0.46
CA SER A 133 5.08 -19.08 -0.63
C SER A 133 5.55 -17.64 -0.31
N TYR A 134 5.88 -16.86 -1.33
CA TYR A 134 6.35 -15.48 -1.19
C TYR A 134 5.41 -14.59 -0.36
N TRP A 135 4.10 -14.77 -0.50
CA TRP A 135 3.10 -14.03 0.25
C TRP A 135 3.08 -14.39 1.74
N ARG A 136 3.21 -15.69 2.04
CA ARG A 136 3.25 -16.18 3.42
C ARG A 136 4.51 -15.74 4.15
N ILE A 137 5.67 -15.80 3.48
CA ILE A 137 6.94 -15.32 4.02
C ILE A 137 6.92 -13.81 4.26
N ALA A 138 6.31 -13.04 3.38
CA ALA A 138 6.25 -11.57 3.51
C ALA A 138 5.55 -11.08 4.78
N ASP A 139 4.79 -11.95 5.44
CA ASP A 139 4.12 -11.70 6.72
C ASP A 139 4.78 -12.42 7.90
N SER A 140 5.94 -12.99 7.69
CA SER A 140 6.65 -13.70 8.74
C SER A 140 7.36 -12.73 9.70
N PHE A 141 7.46 -13.13 10.96
CA PHE A 141 8.24 -12.43 11.98
C PHE A 141 9.65 -12.07 11.49
N ILE A 142 10.34 -12.99 10.79
CA ILE A 142 11.70 -12.78 10.29
C ILE A 142 11.76 -11.60 9.29
N LEU A 143 10.85 -11.55 8.32
CA LEU A 143 10.82 -10.43 7.37
C LEU A 143 10.31 -9.13 7.98
N HIS A 144 9.45 -9.18 8.98
CA HIS A 144 9.09 -7.99 9.75
C HIS A 144 10.28 -7.42 10.48
N ARG A 145 11.14 -8.28 11.07
CA ARG A 145 12.36 -7.87 11.77
C ARG A 145 13.48 -7.44 10.82
N ALA A 146 13.67 -8.13 9.70
CA ALA A 146 14.71 -7.81 8.72
C ALA A 146 14.40 -6.56 7.88
N ILE A 147 13.12 -6.36 7.53
CA ILE A 147 12.66 -5.26 6.68
C ILE A 147 11.61 -4.47 7.48
N THR A 148 12.09 -3.64 8.40
CA THR A 148 11.25 -2.80 9.27
C THR A 148 10.60 -1.65 8.49
N LYS A 149 9.64 -0.96 9.13
CA LYS A 149 9.05 0.27 8.59
C LYS A 149 10.12 1.34 8.37
N GLU A 150 11.04 1.49 9.33
CA GLU A 150 12.14 2.45 9.28
C GLU A 150 13.11 2.15 8.13
N ASN A 151 13.46 0.87 7.92
CA ASN A 151 14.34 0.46 6.83
C ASN A 151 13.71 0.76 5.46
N LEU A 152 12.40 0.53 5.31
CA LEU A 152 11.69 0.88 4.08
C LEU A 152 11.66 2.40 3.85
N ARG A 153 11.43 3.21 4.90
CA ARG A 153 11.47 4.68 4.81
C ARG A 153 12.86 5.18 4.43
N LYS A 154 13.92 4.68 5.10
CA LYS A 154 15.32 4.99 4.75
C LYS A 154 15.66 4.59 3.32
N ALA A 155 15.08 3.52 2.80
CA ALA A 155 15.24 3.10 1.42
C ALA A 155 14.42 3.95 0.41
N GLY A 156 13.66 4.94 0.87
CA GLY A 156 12.90 5.87 0.04
C GLY A 156 11.50 5.37 -0.39
N TYR A 157 10.92 4.41 0.34
CA TYR A 157 9.50 4.06 0.17
C TYR A 157 8.63 5.04 0.96
N VAL A 158 7.69 5.68 0.29
CA VAL A 158 6.68 6.55 0.90
C VAL A 158 5.56 5.73 1.53
N THR A 159 4.90 6.29 2.53
CA THR A 159 3.70 5.71 3.15
C THR A 159 2.50 6.58 2.85
N LEU A 160 1.34 5.95 2.68
CA LEU A 160 0.09 6.65 2.43
C LEU A 160 -0.28 7.59 3.57
N MET A 161 -0.09 7.13 4.81
CA MET A 161 -0.38 7.92 6.00
C MET A 161 0.62 9.07 6.18
N GLY A 162 1.90 8.88 5.78
CA GLY A 162 2.90 9.96 5.79
C GLY A 162 2.50 11.10 4.88
N GLU A 163 2.23 10.82 3.62
CA GLU A 163 1.80 11.82 2.62
C GLU A 163 0.45 12.49 2.96
N TYR A 164 -0.41 11.82 3.73
CA TYR A 164 -1.70 12.39 4.15
C TYR A 164 -1.59 13.39 5.30
N LEU A 165 -0.52 13.30 6.10
CA LEU A 165 -0.27 14.19 7.24
C LEU A 165 0.63 15.38 6.88
N GLU A 166 1.27 15.36 5.71
CA GLU A 166 2.01 16.50 5.13
C GLU A 166 1.06 17.50 4.48
#